data_e274aa05271aea636a1b0418a09c949b
#
_entry.id   e274aa05271aea636a1b0418a09c949b
#
_cell.length_a   1.000
_cell.length_b   1.000
_cell.length_c   1.000
_cell.angle_alpha   90.00
_cell.angle_beta   90.00
_cell.angle_gamma   90.00
#
_symmetry.space_group_name_H-M   'P 1'
#
loop_
_entity.id
_entity.type
_entity.pdbx_description
1 polymer ?
#
loop_
_entity_poly.entity_id
_entity_poly.type
_entity_poly.pdbx_seq_one_letter_code
_entity_poly.pdbx_strand_id
1 'polypeptide(L)'
;MVCLPKQMRFVLLALIVLASCAAAAAQANDTQTAHTGHSLNELIDKRRVVLVVFRSRVVDVGENRERAIIEDVLKADPKPKGRFRWVYNTMARKLNKYMDKYGSLTAAEGLADAEYVIYFNVVEFRRILDTVYPYGELFVIIKGSPEQLKPPRIVWRANKVRYAGDAIGDLIKDLKTVRGES
;
A
#
# COMPACT_ATOMS: atom_id res chain seq x y z
N MET A 1 58.13 -9.02 1.08
CA MET A 1 57.38 -7.76 1.10
C MET A 1 57.39 -7.17 -0.30
N VAL A 2 56.31 -7.31 -1.06
CA VAL A 2 56.21 -6.79 -2.43
C VAL A 2 55.65 -5.38 -2.34
N CYS A 3 56.50 -4.39 -2.65
CA CYS A 3 56.12 -2.97 -2.63
C CYS A 3 55.40 -2.63 -3.93
N LEU A 4 54.05 -2.54 -3.91
CA LEU A 4 53.28 -2.10 -5.07
C LEU A 4 53.56 -0.60 -5.37
N PRO A 5 53.77 -0.22 -6.65
CA PRO A 5 54.02 1.16 -7.05
C PRO A 5 52.81 2.04 -6.73
N LYS A 6 53.08 3.30 -6.33
CA LYS A 6 52.07 4.28 -5.88
C LYS A 6 50.88 4.45 -6.85
N GLN A 7 51.11 4.33 -8.15
CA GLN A 7 50.05 4.44 -9.17
C GLN A 7 49.01 3.31 -9.11
N MET A 8 49.42 2.08 -8.75
CA MET A 8 48.49 0.95 -8.61
C MET A 8 47.56 1.10 -7.39
N ARG A 9 47.98 1.82 -6.36
CA ARG A 9 47.16 2.08 -5.17
C ARG A 9 46.00 3.02 -5.47
N PHE A 10 46.15 4.00 -6.34
CA PHE A 10 45.09 4.93 -6.75
C PHE A 10 44.06 4.25 -7.64
N VAL A 11 44.46 3.37 -8.54
CA VAL A 11 43.55 2.62 -9.40
C VAL A 11 42.71 1.63 -8.57
N LEU A 12 43.30 0.98 -7.57
CA LEU A 12 42.58 0.06 -6.69
C LEU A 12 41.56 0.78 -5.80
N LEU A 13 41.90 1.98 -5.29
CA LEU A 13 40.99 2.81 -4.51
C LEU A 13 39.81 3.33 -5.34
N ALA A 14 40.05 3.73 -6.60
CA ALA A 14 39.00 4.18 -7.51
C ALA A 14 38.02 3.04 -7.87
N LEU A 15 38.55 1.83 -8.06
CA LEU A 15 37.70 0.64 -8.31
C LEU A 15 36.82 0.25 -7.13
N ILE A 16 37.33 0.38 -5.89
CA ILE A 16 36.57 0.10 -4.68
C ILE A 16 35.43 1.13 -4.48
N VAL A 17 35.70 2.41 -4.77
CA VAL A 17 34.68 3.46 -4.67
C VAL A 17 33.59 3.29 -5.73
N LEU A 18 33.93 2.90 -6.97
CA LEU A 18 32.96 2.62 -8.03
C LEU A 18 32.11 1.39 -7.72
N ALA A 19 32.68 0.33 -7.14
CA ALA A 19 31.94 -0.85 -6.71
C ALA A 19 30.96 -0.54 -5.57
N SER A 20 31.32 0.36 -4.65
CA SER A 20 30.45 0.78 -3.55
C SER A 20 29.26 1.61 -4.03
N CYS A 21 29.42 2.45 -5.05
CA CYS A 21 28.33 3.21 -5.65
C CYS A 21 27.34 2.32 -6.42
N ALA A 22 27.82 1.27 -7.10
CA ALA A 22 26.96 0.32 -7.80
C ALA A 22 26.11 -0.52 -6.83
N ALA A 23 26.66 -0.91 -5.68
CA ALA A 23 25.91 -1.63 -4.64
C ALA A 23 24.83 -0.77 -3.97
N ALA A 24 25.07 0.54 -3.79
CA ALA A 24 24.08 1.47 -3.25
C ALA A 24 22.93 1.73 -4.24
N ALA A 25 23.21 1.76 -5.55
CA ALA A 25 22.18 1.89 -6.58
C ALA A 25 21.31 0.64 -6.73
N ALA A 26 21.85 -0.56 -6.50
CA ALA A 26 21.11 -1.81 -6.54
C ALA A 26 20.14 -1.97 -5.33
N GLN A 27 20.42 -1.36 -4.19
CA GLN A 27 19.53 -1.37 -3.02
C GLN A 27 18.38 -0.35 -3.09
N ALA A 28 18.44 0.64 -3.98
CA ALA A 28 17.39 1.64 -4.17
C ALA A 28 16.22 1.16 -5.04
N ASN A 29 16.36 0.02 -5.74
CA ASN A 29 15.35 -0.50 -6.68
C ASN A 29 14.39 -1.55 -6.11
N ASP A 30 14.48 -1.90 -4.82
CA ASP A 30 13.61 -2.92 -4.21
C ASP A 30 12.23 -2.41 -3.75
N THR A 31 11.85 -1.19 -4.15
CA THR A 31 10.51 -0.65 -3.93
C THR A 31 9.64 -0.71 -5.20
N GLN A 32 9.84 -1.70 -6.04
CA GLN A 32 8.82 -2.01 -7.05
C GLN A 32 7.62 -2.61 -6.32
N THR A 33 6.67 -1.74 -5.99
CA THR A 33 5.31 -2.10 -5.67
C THR A 33 4.75 -2.85 -6.88
N ALA A 34 4.73 -4.18 -6.82
CA ALA A 34 4.08 -4.97 -7.85
C ALA A 34 2.57 -4.69 -7.76
N HIS A 35 2.11 -3.73 -8.56
CA HIS A 35 0.68 -3.47 -8.73
C HIS A 35 0.12 -4.60 -9.62
N THR A 36 -0.46 -5.61 -9.01
CA THR A 36 -1.28 -6.57 -9.76
C THR A 36 -2.64 -5.91 -10.01
N GLY A 37 -2.75 -5.27 -11.18
CA GLY A 37 -3.97 -4.59 -11.61
C GLY A 37 -5.05 -5.58 -12.02
N HIS A 38 -5.93 -5.93 -11.09
CA HIS A 38 -7.30 -6.23 -11.44
C HIS A 38 -8.00 -4.88 -11.59
N SER A 39 -8.79 -4.72 -12.63
CA SER A 39 -9.30 -3.48 -13.18
C SER A 39 -9.87 -2.46 -12.16
N LEU A 40 -9.08 -1.46 -11.78
CA LEU A 40 -9.58 -0.25 -11.09
C LEU A 40 -10.71 0.44 -11.86
N ASN A 41 -10.87 0.14 -13.15
CA ASN A 41 -11.99 0.63 -13.95
C ASN A 41 -13.35 0.31 -13.33
N GLU A 42 -13.44 -0.75 -12.52
CA GLU A 42 -14.66 -1.10 -11.82
C GLU A 42 -15.02 -0.13 -10.69
N LEU A 43 -14.11 0.79 -10.32
CA LEU A 43 -14.33 1.83 -9.31
C LEU A 43 -14.82 3.15 -9.93
N ILE A 44 -14.87 3.29 -11.25
CA ILE A 44 -15.24 4.56 -11.93
C ILE A 44 -16.59 5.08 -11.42
N ASP A 45 -17.59 4.20 -11.34
CA ASP A 45 -18.95 4.56 -10.93
C ASP A 45 -19.20 4.44 -9.41
N LYS A 46 -18.20 3.98 -8.64
CA LYS A 46 -18.34 3.78 -7.21
C LYS A 46 -17.84 4.99 -6.44
N ARG A 47 -18.66 5.51 -5.55
CA ARG A 47 -18.39 6.76 -4.85
C ARG A 47 -18.15 6.58 -3.35
N ARG A 48 -18.82 5.61 -2.70
CA ARG A 48 -18.76 5.47 -1.24
C ARG A 48 -17.66 4.52 -0.82
N VAL A 49 -16.67 5.06 -0.10
CA VAL A 49 -15.50 4.34 0.36
C VAL A 49 -15.36 4.35 1.87
N VAL A 50 -14.92 3.25 2.43
CA VAL A 50 -14.48 3.18 3.83
C VAL A 50 -13.01 2.79 3.90
N LEU A 51 -12.26 3.48 4.77
CA LEU A 51 -10.88 3.13 5.09
C LEU A 51 -10.85 2.26 6.33
N VAL A 52 -10.12 1.15 6.27
CA VAL A 52 -9.95 0.19 7.37
C VAL A 52 -8.48 -0.07 7.58
N VAL A 53 -8.01 -0.03 8.84
CA VAL A 53 -6.61 -0.26 9.20
C VAL A 53 -6.52 -1.17 10.41
N PHE A 54 -6.05 -2.38 10.21
CA PHE A 54 -5.75 -3.32 11.30
C PHE A 54 -4.73 -4.36 10.84
N ARG A 55 -4.35 -5.24 11.74
CA ARG A 55 -3.55 -6.43 11.42
C ARG A 55 -4.49 -7.61 11.25
N SER A 56 -4.58 -8.14 10.02
CA SER A 56 -5.27 -9.40 9.79
C SER A 56 -4.57 -10.55 10.52
N ARG A 57 -5.36 -11.48 11.00
CA ARG A 57 -4.87 -12.75 11.56
C ARG A 57 -4.65 -13.82 10.49
N VAL A 58 -4.95 -13.49 9.25
CA VAL A 58 -4.77 -14.41 8.13
C VAL A 58 -3.29 -14.69 7.95
N VAL A 59 -2.87 -15.88 8.31
CA VAL A 59 -1.56 -16.41 7.97
C VAL A 59 -1.59 -16.80 6.50
N ASP A 60 -0.45 -16.70 5.82
CA ASP A 60 -0.38 -17.02 4.38
C ASP A 60 -0.81 -18.49 4.15
N VAL A 61 -1.97 -18.64 3.53
CA VAL A 61 -2.62 -19.94 3.29
C VAL A 61 -2.82 -20.20 1.76
N GLY A 62 -1.93 -19.71 0.94
CA GLY A 62 -1.93 -19.95 -0.49
C GLY A 62 -3.14 -19.35 -1.21
N GLU A 63 -3.79 -20.13 -2.06
CA GLU A 63 -4.90 -19.68 -2.93
C GLU A 63 -6.11 -19.13 -2.15
N ASN A 64 -6.31 -19.53 -0.91
CA ASN A 64 -7.42 -19.06 -0.08
C ASN A 64 -7.12 -17.74 0.65
N ARG A 65 -5.90 -17.19 0.54
CA ARG A 65 -5.49 -15.99 1.28
C ARG A 65 -6.36 -14.77 0.95
N GLU A 66 -6.63 -14.53 -0.31
CA GLU A 66 -7.45 -13.37 -0.72
C GLU A 66 -8.87 -13.45 -0.15
N ARG A 67 -9.49 -14.61 -0.24
CA ARG A 67 -10.82 -14.85 0.33
C ARG A 67 -10.82 -14.64 1.84
N ALA A 68 -9.84 -15.18 2.54
CA ALA A 68 -9.72 -15.03 3.99
C ALA A 68 -9.49 -13.55 4.40
N ILE A 69 -8.69 -12.79 3.65
CA ILE A 69 -8.51 -11.36 3.85
C ILE A 69 -9.84 -10.61 3.66
N ILE A 70 -10.56 -10.88 2.59
CA ILE A 70 -11.86 -10.25 2.31
C ILE A 70 -12.85 -10.52 3.45
N GLU A 71 -12.96 -11.76 3.90
CA GLU A 71 -13.87 -12.14 4.99
C GLU A 71 -13.50 -11.46 6.32
N ASP A 72 -12.19 -11.34 6.62
CA ASP A 72 -11.69 -10.67 7.83
C ASP A 72 -12.00 -9.16 7.79
N VAL A 73 -11.80 -8.52 6.63
CA VAL A 73 -12.06 -7.10 6.42
C VAL A 73 -13.55 -6.77 6.51
N LEU A 74 -14.40 -7.58 5.90
CA LEU A 74 -15.84 -7.32 5.90
C LEU A 74 -16.51 -7.52 7.27
N LYS A 75 -15.82 -8.18 8.21
CA LYS A 75 -16.24 -8.33 9.61
C LYS A 75 -15.57 -7.33 10.56
N ALA A 76 -14.62 -6.53 10.07
CA ALA A 76 -13.84 -5.65 10.90
C ALA A 76 -14.62 -4.42 11.38
N ASP A 77 -14.23 -3.90 12.56
CA ASP A 77 -14.64 -2.56 12.98
C ASP A 77 -13.80 -1.53 12.21
N PRO A 78 -14.40 -0.63 11.40
CA PRO A 78 -13.65 0.36 10.65
C PRO A 78 -12.98 1.40 11.54
N LYS A 79 -13.38 1.50 12.82
CA LYS A 79 -12.79 2.45 13.76
C LYS A 79 -11.42 1.95 14.23
N PRO A 80 -10.32 2.68 13.95
CA PRO A 80 -9.00 2.23 14.30
C PRO A 80 -8.76 2.29 15.81
N LYS A 81 -8.12 1.26 16.37
CA LYS A 81 -7.78 1.15 17.79
C LYS A 81 -6.28 1.29 18.04
N GLY A 82 -5.90 1.90 19.18
CA GLY A 82 -4.51 1.98 19.61
C GLY A 82 -3.59 2.62 18.56
N ARG A 83 -2.43 1.99 18.31
CA ARG A 83 -1.41 2.48 17.38
C ARG A 83 -1.84 2.49 15.90
N PHE A 84 -2.89 1.76 15.54
CA PHE A 84 -3.44 1.80 14.19
C PHE A 84 -4.12 3.12 13.86
N ARG A 85 -4.57 3.89 14.86
CA ARG A 85 -5.16 5.23 14.69
C ARG A 85 -4.22 6.19 13.98
N TRP A 86 -2.93 6.16 14.30
CA TRP A 86 -1.95 7.01 13.64
C TRP A 86 -1.80 6.65 12.15
N VAL A 87 -1.72 5.36 11.83
CA VAL A 87 -1.66 4.88 10.44
C VAL A 87 -2.91 5.31 9.67
N TYR A 88 -4.07 5.06 10.25
CA TYR A 88 -5.36 5.49 9.70
C TYR A 88 -5.41 6.99 9.42
N ASN A 89 -5.05 7.82 10.39
CA ASN A 89 -5.10 9.28 10.24
C ASN A 89 -4.17 9.78 9.13
N THR A 90 -3.01 9.14 8.95
CA THR A 90 -2.07 9.48 7.87
C THR A 90 -2.67 9.20 6.49
N MET A 91 -3.34 8.06 6.34
CA MET A 91 -4.01 7.69 5.10
C MET A 91 -5.28 8.51 4.86
N ALA A 92 -6.13 8.65 5.89
CA ALA A 92 -7.38 9.39 5.82
C ALA A 92 -7.16 10.85 5.41
N ARG A 93 -6.12 11.51 5.92
CA ARG A 93 -5.79 12.89 5.55
C ARG A 93 -5.51 13.05 4.05
N LYS A 94 -4.78 12.11 3.42
CA LYS A 94 -4.53 12.13 1.97
C LYS A 94 -5.80 11.82 1.17
N LEU A 95 -6.57 10.85 1.64
CA LEU A 95 -7.82 10.46 0.99
C LEU A 95 -8.87 11.58 1.08
N ASN A 96 -9.02 12.22 2.24
CA ASN A 96 -9.93 13.36 2.42
C ASN A 96 -9.54 14.53 1.49
N LYS A 97 -8.24 14.85 1.41
CA LYS A 97 -7.76 15.90 0.49
C LYS A 97 -8.11 15.59 -0.98
N TYR A 98 -8.06 14.33 -1.36
CA TYR A 98 -8.48 13.88 -2.69
C TYR A 98 -10.00 14.05 -2.86
N MET A 99 -10.79 13.59 -1.90
CA MET A 99 -12.26 13.72 -1.92
C MET A 99 -12.71 15.18 -1.98
N ASP A 100 -12.11 16.05 -1.17
CA ASP A 100 -12.41 17.48 -1.14
C ASP A 100 -12.08 18.18 -2.48
N LYS A 101 -10.98 17.74 -3.14
CA LYS A 101 -10.57 18.36 -4.40
C LYS A 101 -11.44 17.95 -5.58
N TYR A 102 -11.82 16.69 -5.68
CA TYR A 102 -12.46 16.15 -6.89
C TYR A 102 -13.95 15.84 -6.70
N GLY A 103 -14.42 15.62 -5.48
CA GLY A 103 -15.82 15.30 -5.20
C GLY A 103 -16.30 13.95 -5.79
N SER A 104 -15.38 13.18 -6.37
CA SER A 104 -15.67 11.90 -7.01
C SER A 104 -15.86 10.76 -6.03
N LEU A 105 -15.37 10.93 -4.80
CA LEU A 105 -15.50 9.99 -3.68
C LEU A 105 -16.14 10.67 -2.47
N THR A 106 -16.81 9.86 -1.67
CA THR A 106 -17.34 10.25 -0.35
C THR A 106 -17.01 9.18 0.68
N ALA A 107 -16.71 9.61 1.91
CA ALA A 107 -16.53 8.68 3.01
C ALA A 107 -17.87 8.03 3.38
N ALA A 108 -17.90 6.70 3.46
CA ALA A 108 -19.01 5.96 4.00
C ALA A 108 -18.98 6.00 5.54
N GLU A 109 -20.14 6.00 6.19
CA GLU A 109 -20.24 5.97 7.65
C GLU A 109 -19.74 4.64 8.25
N GLY A 110 -19.86 3.57 7.47
CA GLY A 110 -19.43 2.23 7.88
C GLY A 110 -19.31 1.26 6.72
N LEU A 111 -18.98 0.02 7.05
CA LEU A 111 -18.86 -1.05 6.06
C LEU A 111 -20.18 -1.34 5.34
N ALA A 112 -21.33 -1.16 6.01
CA ALA A 112 -22.64 -1.39 5.40
C ALA A 112 -22.87 -0.47 4.19
N ASP A 113 -22.55 0.82 4.34
CA ASP A 113 -22.83 1.85 3.35
C ASP A 113 -21.76 2.00 2.28
N ALA A 114 -20.60 1.38 2.50
CA ALA A 114 -19.49 1.45 1.56
C ALA A 114 -19.75 0.57 0.33
N GLU A 115 -19.37 1.06 -0.85
CA GLU A 115 -19.37 0.29 -2.09
C GLU A 115 -18.05 -0.47 -2.25
N TYR A 116 -16.96 0.09 -1.69
CA TYR A 116 -15.68 -0.58 -1.62
C TYR A 116 -14.89 -0.17 -0.37
N VAL A 117 -13.93 -0.98 -0.03
CA VAL A 117 -13.09 -0.82 1.16
C VAL A 117 -11.64 -0.61 0.73
N ILE A 118 -11.00 0.41 1.26
CA ILE A 118 -9.54 0.55 1.23
C ILE A 118 -9.02 -0.03 2.53
N TYR A 119 -8.30 -1.14 2.46
CA TYR A 119 -7.80 -1.85 3.62
C TYR A 119 -6.27 -1.85 3.67
N PHE A 120 -5.71 -1.33 4.75
CA PHE A 120 -4.29 -1.44 5.02
C PHE A 120 -4.03 -2.50 6.09
N ASN A 121 -3.47 -3.62 5.65
CA ASN A 121 -3.01 -4.71 6.52
C ASN A 121 -1.64 -4.36 7.11
N VAL A 122 -1.58 -4.01 8.38
CA VAL A 122 -0.30 -3.77 9.06
C VAL A 122 0.31 -5.11 9.44
N VAL A 123 1.30 -5.54 8.67
CA VAL A 123 2.02 -6.79 8.94
C VAL A 123 2.91 -6.64 10.16
N GLU A 124 3.67 -5.54 10.22
CA GLU A 124 4.58 -5.26 11.34
C GLU A 124 4.84 -3.76 11.52
N PHE A 125 5.37 -3.43 12.70
CA PHE A 125 5.94 -2.11 12.97
C PHE A 125 7.44 -2.26 13.12
N ARG A 126 8.21 -1.64 12.25
CA ARG A 126 9.68 -1.61 12.30
C ARG A 126 10.19 -0.30 12.85
N ARG A 127 11.16 -0.38 13.74
CA ARG A 127 11.89 0.78 14.22
C ARG A 127 13.12 0.98 13.34
N ILE A 128 13.25 2.18 12.76
CA ILE A 128 14.44 2.59 12.01
C ILE A 128 14.93 3.86 12.66
N LEU A 129 16.09 3.81 13.28
CA LEU A 129 16.57 4.84 14.18
C LEU A 129 15.51 5.09 15.27
N ASP A 130 15.09 6.32 15.45
CA ASP A 130 14.09 6.71 16.48
C ASP A 130 12.65 6.73 15.95
N THR A 131 12.43 6.37 14.70
CA THR A 131 11.11 6.41 14.07
C THR A 131 10.54 5.02 13.85
N VAL A 132 9.25 4.85 14.17
CA VAL A 132 8.52 3.60 13.95
C VAL A 132 7.72 3.71 12.66
N TYR A 133 7.87 2.73 11.78
CA TYR A 133 7.20 2.67 10.49
C TYR A 133 6.28 1.46 10.41
N PRO A 134 5.03 1.63 9.93
CA PRO A 134 4.16 0.49 9.62
C PRO A 134 4.56 -0.10 8.27
N TYR A 135 4.86 -1.38 8.27
CA TYR A 135 5.02 -2.18 7.06
C TYR A 135 3.74 -2.98 6.84
N GLY A 136 3.30 -3.06 5.61
CA GLY A 136 2.06 -3.74 5.33
C GLY A 136 1.75 -3.93 3.86
N GLU A 137 0.50 -4.17 3.61
CA GLU A 137 -0.09 -4.34 2.29
C GLU A 137 -1.34 -3.48 2.20
N LEU A 138 -1.56 -2.85 1.05
CA LEU A 138 -2.77 -2.09 0.79
C LEU A 138 -3.64 -2.84 -0.23
N PHE A 139 -4.90 -2.98 0.08
CA PHE A 139 -5.89 -3.63 -0.76
C PHE A 139 -7.07 -2.68 -1.03
N VAL A 140 -7.61 -2.77 -2.22
CA VAL A 140 -8.92 -2.20 -2.55
C VAL A 140 -9.87 -3.35 -2.84
N ILE A 141 -10.94 -3.44 -2.07
CA ILE A 141 -11.90 -4.53 -2.08
C ILE A 141 -13.27 -3.98 -2.48
N ILE A 142 -13.83 -4.43 -3.59
CA ILE A 142 -15.23 -4.20 -3.93
C ILE A 142 -16.08 -5.18 -3.12
N LYS A 143 -17.12 -4.69 -2.47
CA LYS A 143 -18.00 -5.51 -1.62
C LYS A 143 -18.82 -6.55 -2.37
N GLY A 144 -18.93 -6.43 -3.67
CA GLY A 144 -19.85 -7.25 -4.44
C GLY A 144 -21.29 -6.75 -4.37
N SER A 145 -22.15 -7.34 -5.16
CA SER A 145 -23.60 -7.05 -5.16
C SER A 145 -24.35 -8.36 -5.12
N PRO A 146 -25.17 -8.59 -4.09
CA PRO A 146 -26.05 -9.75 -4.02
C PRO A 146 -27.01 -9.81 -5.22
N GLU A 147 -27.50 -8.65 -5.66
CA GLU A 147 -28.42 -8.53 -6.79
C GLU A 147 -27.77 -8.93 -8.13
N GLN A 148 -26.46 -8.71 -8.27
CA GLN A 148 -25.71 -9.05 -9.48
C GLN A 148 -24.97 -10.38 -9.37
N LEU A 149 -25.13 -11.13 -8.28
CA LEU A 149 -24.41 -12.38 -7.99
C LEU A 149 -22.88 -12.25 -8.09
N LYS A 150 -22.36 -11.03 -7.85
CA LYS A 150 -20.92 -10.77 -7.89
C LYS A 150 -20.35 -10.86 -6.48
N PRO A 151 -19.43 -11.79 -6.22
CA PRO A 151 -18.77 -11.91 -4.93
C PRO A 151 -17.85 -10.71 -4.65
N PRO A 152 -17.56 -10.41 -3.38
CA PRO A 152 -16.54 -9.45 -3.03
C PRO A 152 -15.17 -9.91 -3.55
N ARG A 153 -14.35 -8.95 -4.02
CA ARG A 153 -13.03 -9.24 -4.60
C ARG A 153 -12.06 -8.10 -4.44
N ILE A 154 -10.78 -8.42 -4.46
CA ILE A 154 -9.68 -7.45 -4.51
C ILE A 154 -9.53 -6.97 -5.95
N VAL A 155 -9.57 -5.66 -6.17
CA VAL A 155 -9.43 -5.03 -7.51
C VAL A 155 -8.10 -4.29 -7.65
N TRP A 156 -7.43 -4.02 -6.55
CA TRP A 156 -6.11 -3.41 -6.54
C TRP A 156 -5.35 -3.78 -5.28
N ARG A 157 -4.03 -3.94 -5.38
CA ARG A 157 -3.18 -4.15 -4.20
C ARG A 157 -1.78 -3.59 -4.40
N ALA A 158 -1.17 -3.14 -3.30
CA ALA A 158 0.24 -2.84 -3.18
C ALA A 158 0.85 -3.71 -2.07
N ASN A 159 1.86 -4.48 -2.42
CA ASN A 159 2.57 -5.38 -1.50
C ASN A 159 3.78 -4.67 -0.88
N LYS A 160 4.19 -5.13 0.32
CA LYS A 160 5.44 -4.70 0.99
C LYS A 160 5.59 -3.18 1.13
N VAL A 161 4.50 -2.50 1.41
CA VAL A 161 4.49 -1.04 1.57
C VAL A 161 5.19 -0.65 2.86
N ARG A 162 6.18 0.24 2.76
CA ARG A 162 6.91 0.79 3.91
C ARG A 162 6.17 1.93 4.60
N TYR A 163 5.47 2.76 3.81
CA TYR A 163 4.75 3.93 4.32
C TYR A 163 3.30 3.87 3.87
N ALA A 164 2.38 3.79 4.81
CA ALA A 164 0.95 3.79 4.52
C ALA A 164 0.51 5.05 3.74
N GLY A 165 1.17 6.19 4.00
CA GLY A 165 0.92 7.43 3.27
C GLY A 165 1.34 7.38 1.80
N ASP A 166 2.39 6.64 1.45
CA ASP A 166 2.83 6.51 0.06
C ASP A 166 1.92 5.55 -0.69
N ALA A 167 1.57 4.42 -0.07
CA ALA A 167 0.62 3.48 -0.67
C ALA A 167 -0.72 4.13 -1.04
N ILE A 168 -1.29 4.93 -0.13
CA ILE A 168 -2.53 5.64 -0.45
C ILE A 168 -2.31 6.73 -1.51
N GLY A 169 -1.09 7.30 -1.58
CA GLY A 169 -0.71 8.24 -2.64
C GLY A 169 -0.69 7.59 -4.02
N ASP A 170 -0.12 6.39 -4.12
CA ASP A 170 -0.09 5.60 -5.36
C ASP A 170 -1.50 5.19 -5.78
N LEU A 171 -2.32 4.70 -4.85
CA LEU A 171 -3.72 4.40 -5.13
C LEU A 171 -4.47 5.63 -5.66
N ILE A 172 -4.29 6.81 -5.04
CA ILE A 172 -4.93 8.05 -5.49
C ILE A 172 -4.47 8.43 -6.91
N LYS A 173 -3.19 8.24 -7.22
CA LYS A 173 -2.66 8.47 -8.56
C LYS A 173 -3.35 7.58 -9.60
N ASP A 174 -3.50 6.29 -9.29
CA ASP A 174 -4.14 5.33 -10.17
C ASP A 174 -5.65 5.61 -10.31
N LEU A 175 -6.33 5.98 -9.21
CA LEU A 175 -7.75 6.40 -9.24
C LEU A 175 -7.96 7.62 -10.14
N LYS A 176 -7.08 8.61 -10.06
CA LYS A 176 -7.13 9.77 -10.95
C LYS A 176 -7.02 9.37 -12.41
N THR A 177 -6.08 8.48 -12.72
CA THR A 177 -5.86 8.00 -14.09
C THR A 177 -7.11 7.34 -14.65
N VAL A 178 -7.73 6.42 -13.91
CA VAL A 178 -8.93 5.71 -14.39
C VAL A 178 -10.19 6.59 -14.42
N ARG A 179 -10.23 7.66 -13.63
CA ARG A 179 -11.35 8.62 -13.58
C ARG A 179 -11.15 9.84 -14.49
N GLY A 180 -9.99 9.96 -15.16
CA GLY A 180 -9.68 11.12 -15.99
C GLY A 180 -9.53 12.43 -15.19
N GLU A 181 -9.11 12.38 -13.93
CA GLU A 181 -8.96 13.52 -13.03
C GLU A 181 -7.50 14.02 -13.07
N SER A 182 -7.29 15.28 -13.31
CA SER A 182 -5.96 15.92 -13.42
C SER A 182 -5.63 16.84 -12.25
#